data_31c0b26e0665a2a5de9d3ba0d2cec127
#
_entry.id   31c0b26e0665a2a5de9d3ba0d2cec127
#
_cell.length_a   1.000
_cell.length_b   1.000
_cell.length_c   1.000
_cell.angle_alpha   90.00
_cell.angle_beta   90.00
_cell.angle_gamma   90.00
#
_symmetry.space_group_name_H-M   'P 1'
#
loop_
_entity.id
_entity.type
_entity.pdbx_description
1 polymer ?
#
loop_
_entity_poly.entity_id
_entity_poly.type
_entity_poly.pdbx_seq_one_letter_code
_entity_poly.pdbx_strand_id
1 'polypeptide(L)'
;MTRSPARRALRIAGVLAAAAFVALLAYGLTTKATNSTIDDALSRGETVPAPGFTLSALAHGHAAGAAWDKAAADGEVSLSELRGTPLVLNFWASWCDPCRAEAKVLEKAWKQQSGSDVLFLGLDAQDAREDARDFISQFGLTFPHVRDPGNDTQRAWGVTGLPETYFIAADGSVVGHVIGTVDDGQLRDGIAAARSGRPAGADQGGEQRPVK
;
A
#
# COMPACT_ATOMS: atom_id res chain seq x y z
N MET A 1 22.36 58.21 -22.15
CA MET A 1 21.67 57.06 -22.73
C MET A 1 20.69 56.49 -21.70
N THR A 2 19.49 56.99 -21.64
CA THR A 2 18.43 56.53 -20.68
C THR A 2 17.76 55.27 -21.23
N ARG A 3 17.96 54.13 -20.54
CA ARG A 3 17.29 52.86 -20.89
C ARG A 3 15.79 53.05 -20.74
N SER A 4 15.02 52.83 -21.82
CA SER A 4 13.58 53.05 -21.86
C SER A 4 12.87 52.22 -20.76
N PRO A 5 11.92 52.83 -20.03
CA PRO A 5 11.19 52.16 -18.94
C PRO A 5 10.50 50.89 -19.40
N ALA A 6 10.07 50.77 -20.64
CA ALA A 6 9.47 49.59 -21.23
C ALA A 6 10.40 48.36 -21.26
N ARG A 7 11.70 48.57 -21.57
CA ARG A 7 12.67 47.46 -21.57
C ARG A 7 12.98 46.96 -20.16
N ARG A 8 12.88 47.82 -19.15
CA ARG A 8 13.09 47.47 -17.73
C ARG A 8 11.87 46.68 -17.23
N ALA A 9 10.67 47.11 -17.57
CA ALA A 9 9.44 46.41 -17.24
C ALA A 9 9.39 45.00 -17.88
N LEU A 10 9.76 44.83 -19.14
CA LEU A 10 9.83 43.57 -19.83
C LEU A 10 10.84 42.59 -19.19
N ARG A 11 11.99 43.07 -18.74
CA ARG A 11 12.98 42.24 -18.03
C ARG A 11 12.46 41.77 -16.68
N ILE A 12 11.81 42.65 -15.92
CA ILE A 12 11.21 42.30 -14.63
C ILE A 12 10.10 41.27 -14.83
N ALA A 13 9.24 41.45 -15.82
CA ALA A 13 8.18 40.46 -16.14
C ALA A 13 8.77 39.08 -16.52
N GLY A 14 9.87 39.07 -17.31
CA GLY A 14 10.55 37.84 -17.67
C GLY A 14 11.18 37.11 -16.45
N VAL A 15 11.80 37.87 -15.54
CA VAL A 15 12.37 37.30 -14.30
C VAL A 15 11.27 36.74 -13.40
N LEU A 16 10.14 37.45 -13.25
CA LEU A 16 9.02 36.98 -12.45
C LEU A 16 8.39 35.73 -13.05
N ALA A 17 8.21 35.66 -14.36
CA ALA A 17 7.71 34.46 -15.04
C ALA A 17 8.65 33.27 -14.87
N ALA A 18 9.97 33.46 -14.99
CA ALA A 18 10.97 32.42 -14.76
C ALA A 18 10.93 31.91 -13.28
N ALA A 19 10.84 32.84 -12.33
CA ALA A 19 10.74 32.50 -10.90
C ALA A 19 9.46 31.72 -10.59
N ALA A 20 8.32 32.14 -11.15
CA ALA A 20 7.05 31.42 -10.99
C ALA A 20 7.10 30.02 -11.61
N PHE A 21 7.74 29.88 -12.77
CA PHE A 21 7.93 28.57 -13.41
C PHE A 21 8.80 27.63 -12.56
N VAL A 22 9.94 28.14 -12.02
CA VAL A 22 10.81 27.36 -11.13
C VAL A 22 10.07 26.97 -9.84
N ALA A 23 9.28 27.90 -9.28
CA ALA A 23 8.45 27.60 -8.09
C ALA A 23 7.40 26.51 -8.36
N LEU A 24 6.75 26.55 -9.53
CA LEU A 24 5.80 25.52 -9.95
C LEU A 24 6.48 24.16 -10.17
N LEU A 25 7.67 24.13 -10.75
CA LEU A 25 8.44 22.90 -10.89
C LEU A 25 8.85 22.33 -9.51
N ALA A 26 9.36 23.18 -8.63
CA ALA A 26 9.73 22.78 -7.28
C ALA A 26 8.51 22.25 -6.50
N TYR A 27 7.37 22.93 -6.59
CA TYR A 27 6.12 22.50 -6.00
C TYR A 27 5.67 21.14 -6.56
N GLY A 28 5.74 20.95 -7.89
CA GLY A 28 5.39 19.68 -8.53
C GLY A 28 6.29 18.52 -8.12
N LEU A 29 7.59 18.77 -7.89
CA LEU A 29 8.54 17.76 -7.41
C LEU A 29 8.28 17.38 -5.94
N THR A 30 7.96 18.35 -5.09
CA THR A 30 7.68 18.06 -3.67
C THR A 30 6.34 17.36 -3.44
N THR A 31 5.32 17.64 -4.26
CA THR A 31 4.00 17.00 -4.14
C THR A 31 3.95 15.59 -4.73
N LYS A 32 4.93 15.19 -5.54
CA LYS A 32 5.04 13.85 -6.12
C LYS A 32 6.07 12.96 -5.42
N ALA A 33 6.72 13.44 -4.34
CA ALA A 33 7.64 12.59 -3.58
C ALA A 33 6.87 11.42 -2.98
N THR A 34 7.36 10.21 -3.23
CA THR A 34 6.84 8.98 -2.61
C THR A 34 7.00 9.08 -1.09
N ASN A 35 5.99 8.64 -0.35
CA ASN A 35 6.05 8.63 1.11
C ASN A 35 7.00 7.51 1.58
N SER A 36 8.22 7.83 1.95
CA SER A 36 9.23 6.88 2.45
C SER A 36 9.19 6.68 3.97
N THR A 37 8.23 7.29 4.66
CA THR A 37 8.19 7.33 6.13
C THR A 37 8.20 5.93 6.75
N ILE A 38 7.51 4.96 6.15
CA ILE A 38 7.45 3.57 6.63
C ILE A 38 8.83 2.92 6.50
N ASP A 39 9.42 2.95 5.31
CA ASP A 39 10.71 2.29 5.05
C ASP A 39 11.85 2.93 5.83
N ASP A 40 11.82 4.26 5.96
CA ASP A 40 12.79 5.00 6.77
C ASP A 40 12.73 4.60 8.24
N ALA A 41 11.53 4.40 8.81
CA ALA A 41 11.37 3.93 10.18
C ALA A 41 11.81 2.47 10.34
N LEU A 42 11.34 1.58 9.47
CA LEU A 42 11.69 0.16 9.48
C LEU A 42 13.20 -0.07 9.32
N SER A 43 13.87 0.74 8.49
CA SER A 43 15.34 0.67 8.31
C SER A 43 16.13 1.02 9.58
N ARG A 44 15.53 1.82 10.49
CA ARG A 44 16.09 2.12 11.82
C ARG A 44 15.69 1.11 12.89
N GLY A 45 14.93 0.05 12.53
CA GLY A 45 14.36 -0.91 13.49
C GLY A 45 13.23 -0.32 14.33
N GLU A 46 12.56 0.71 13.83
CA GLU A 46 11.43 1.37 14.47
C GLU A 46 10.11 0.93 13.82
N THR A 47 9.01 1.00 14.56
CA THR A 47 7.66 0.82 14.04
C THR A 47 7.01 2.17 13.79
N VAL A 48 6.05 2.24 12.87
CA VAL A 48 5.32 3.46 12.55
C VAL A 48 3.82 3.16 12.46
N PRO A 49 2.93 4.07 12.91
CA PRO A 49 1.50 3.87 12.75
C PRO A 49 1.13 3.67 11.26
N ALA A 50 0.36 2.63 10.97
CA ALA A 50 -0.14 2.38 9.63
C ALA A 50 -1.02 3.54 9.16
N PRO A 51 -0.82 4.06 7.92
CA PRO A 51 -1.72 5.04 7.33
C PRO A 51 -3.14 4.48 7.24
N GLY A 52 -4.12 5.24 7.73
CA GLY A 52 -5.52 4.83 7.72
C GLY A 52 -6.11 4.79 6.31
N PHE A 53 -7.10 3.94 6.12
CA PHE A 53 -7.99 3.97 4.96
C PHE A 53 -9.42 3.59 5.36
N THR A 54 -10.38 3.95 4.51
CA THR A 54 -11.75 3.41 4.50
C THR A 54 -12.06 3.07 3.05
N LEU A 55 -12.26 1.79 2.76
CA LEU A 55 -12.37 1.26 1.41
C LEU A 55 -13.53 0.29 1.30
N SER A 56 -14.14 0.23 0.12
CA SER A 56 -15.24 -0.72 -0.12
C SER A 56 -14.73 -2.17 -0.16
N ALA A 57 -15.47 -3.07 0.47
CA ALA A 57 -15.23 -4.50 0.38
C ALA A 57 -15.40 -4.98 -1.08
N LEU A 58 -14.43 -5.75 -1.56
CA LEU A 58 -14.43 -6.36 -2.88
C LEU A 58 -14.85 -7.83 -2.80
N ALA A 59 -14.29 -8.55 -1.85
CA ALA A 59 -14.61 -9.93 -1.53
C ALA A 59 -14.50 -10.16 -0.02
N HIS A 60 -15.46 -10.88 0.56
CA HIS A 60 -15.51 -11.12 2.01
C HIS A 60 -14.54 -12.21 2.49
N GLY A 61 -14.06 -13.05 1.57
CA GLY A 61 -13.22 -14.19 1.93
C GLY A 61 -13.98 -15.30 2.67
N HIS A 62 -13.21 -16.28 3.14
CA HIS A 62 -13.72 -17.40 3.95
C HIS A 62 -12.96 -17.49 5.26
N ALA A 63 -13.68 -17.67 6.37
CA ALA A 63 -13.09 -17.83 7.70
C ALA A 63 -12.17 -16.68 8.14
N ALA A 64 -12.50 -15.45 7.73
CA ALA A 64 -11.70 -14.25 8.04
C ALA A 64 -11.80 -13.79 9.51
N GLY A 65 -12.79 -14.32 10.25
CA GLY A 65 -12.96 -14.09 11.67
C GLY A 65 -13.84 -12.89 12.03
N ALA A 66 -14.24 -12.82 13.29
CA ALA A 66 -15.24 -11.86 13.78
C ALA A 66 -14.82 -10.39 13.62
N ALA A 67 -13.52 -10.08 13.63
CA ALA A 67 -13.03 -8.73 13.42
C ALA A 67 -13.34 -8.24 12.00
N TRP A 68 -13.09 -9.08 11.00
CA TRP A 68 -13.43 -8.79 9.61
C TRP A 68 -14.95 -8.73 9.39
N ASP A 69 -15.69 -9.72 9.91
CA ASP A 69 -17.14 -9.79 9.73
C ASP A 69 -17.84 -8.54 10.27
N LYS A 70 -17.33 -8.00 11.39
CA LYS A 70 -17.82 -6.76 11.97
C LYS A 70 -17.42 -5.54 11.13
N ALA A 71 -16.17 -5.45 10.73
CA ALA A 71 -15.65 -4.30 9.97
C ALA A 71 -16.28 -4.19 8.57
N ALA A 72 -16.60 -5.31 7.93
CA ALA A 72 -17.17 -5.36 6.58
C ALA A 72 -18.71 -5.40 6.55
N ALA A 73 -19.38 -5.23 7.70
CA ALA A 73 -20.84 -5.45 7.82
C ALA A 73 -21.68 -4.48 6.97
N ASP A 74 -21.21 -3.25 6.75
CA ASP A 74 -21.87 -2.22 5.93
C ASP A 74 -21.30 -2.13 4.50
N GLY A 75 -20.30 -2.96 4.18
CA GLY A 75 -19.64 -2.98 2.88
C GLY A 75 -18.46 -2.00 2.74
N GLU A 76 -18.20 -1.18 3.75
CA GLU A 76 -17.05 -0.30 3.87
C GLU A 76 -16.14 -0.82 5.00
N VAL A 77 -14.83 -0.80 4.82
CA VAL A 77 -13.86 -1.33 5.78
C VAL A 77 -12.85 -0.24 6.14
N SER A 78 -12.83 0.16 7.40
CA SER A 78 -11.79 1.03 7.92
C SER A 78 -10.68 0.20 8.56
N LEU A 79 -9.41 0.54 8.27
CA LEU A 79 -8.26 -0.13 8.89
C LEU A 79 -8.32 -0.05 10.44
N SER A 80 -8.85 1.05 10.98
CA SER A 80 -9.00 1.24 12.43
C SER A 80 -9.93 0.23 13.10
N GLU A 81 -10.88 -0.35 12.37
CA GLU A 81 -11.82 -1.36 12.88
C GLU A 81 -11.18 -2.75 13.00
N LEU A 82 -10.05 -2.96 12.32
CA LEU A 82 -9.26 -4.19 12.37
C LEU A 82 -8.21 -4.18 13.48
N ARG A 83 -8.10 -3.08 14.26
CA ARG A 83 -7.20 -3.02 15.42
C ARG A 83 -7.52 -4.13 16.42
N GLY A 84 -6.48 -4.67 17.04
CA GLY A 84 -6.56 -5.85 17.89
C GLY A 84 -6.24 -7.15 17.15
N THR A 85 -6.17 -7.10 15.80
CA THR A 85 -5.86 -8.26 14.94
C THR A 85 -4.58 -7.99 14.16
N PRO A 86 -3.53 -8.81 14.28
CA PRO A 86 -2.36 -8.72 13.41
C PRO A 86 -2.79 -8.94 11.94
N LEU A 87 -2.20 -8.16 11.02
CA LEU A 87 -2.65 -8.10 9.64
C LEU A 87 -1.49 -8.24 8.65
N VAL A 88 -1.69 -9.03 7.61
CA VAL A 88 -0.89 -9.04 6.38
C VAL A 88 -1.68 -8.30 5.31
N LEU A 89 -1.21 -7.11 4.91
CA LEU A 89 -1.84 -6.27 3.90
C LEU A 89 -1.03 -6.34 2.61
N ASN A 90 -1.63 -6.90 1.56
CA ASN A 90 -0.99 -7.05 0.26
C ASN A 90 -1.65 -6.14 -0.78
N PHE A 91 -0.86 -5.25 -1.39
CA PHE A 91 -1.27 -4.40 -2.50
C PHE A 91 -1.06 -5.14 -3.82
N TRP A 92 -2.11 -5.23 -4.63
CA TRP A 92 -2.11 -5.99 -5.87
C TRP A 92 -3.03 -5.39 -6.93
N ALA A 93 -2.93 -5.89 -8.17
CA ALA A 93 -3.90 -5.63 -9.24
C ALA A 93 -3.99 -6.85 -10.20
N SER A 94 -5.08 -7.01 -10.91
CA SER A 94 -5.29 -8.10 -11.87
C SER A 94 -4.33 -8.06 -13.07
N TRP A 95 -3.95 -6.86 -13.49
CA TRP A 95 -3.02 -6.59 -14.59
C TRP A 95 -1.53 -6.72 -14.21
N CYS A 96 -1.23 -7.00 -12.94
CA CYS A 96 0.12 -7.12 -12.39
C CYS A 96 0.63 -8.57 -12.51
N ASP A 97 1.52 -8.85 -13.46
CA ASP A 97 2.06 -10.21 -13.66
C ASP A 97 2.80 -10.75 -12.43
N PRO A 98 3.65 -9.97 -11.72
CA PRO A 98 4.26 -10.45 -10.47
C PRO A 98 3.23 -10.78 -9.38
N CYS A 99 2.10 -10.06 -9.30
CA CYS A 99 1.01 -10.36 -8.37
C CYS A 99 0.37 -11.74 -8.67
N ARG A 100 0.29 -12.10 -9.95
CA ARG A 100 -0.18 -13.44 -10.38
C ARG A 100 0.77 -14.54 -9.93
N ALA A 101 2.06 -14.27 -9.91
CA ALA A 101 3.08 -15.23 -9.49
C ALA A 101 3.00 -15.51 -7.97
N GLU A 102 2.76 -14.48 -7.14
CA GLU A 102 2.70 -14.65 -5.67
C GLU A 102 1.34 -15.07 -5.13
N ALA A 103 0.25 -14.94 -5.91
CA ALA A 103 -1.12 -15.21 -5.46
C ALA A 103 -1.28 -16.56 -4.75
N LYS A 104 -0.67 -17.63 -5.28
CA LYS A 104 -0.71 -18.97 -4.68
C LYS A 104 0.10 -19.08 -3.40
N VAL A 105 1.17 -18.30 -3.27
CA VAL A 105 2.02 -18.26 -2.06
C VAL A 105 1.22 -17.62 -0.92
N LEU A 106 0.55 -16.49 -1.18
CA LEU A 106 -0.33 -15.82 -0.24
C LEU A 106 -1.50 -16.71 0.20
N GLU A 107 -2.19 -17.35 -0.76
CA GLU A 107 -3.32 -18.24 -0.46
C GLU A 107 -2.89 -19.46 0.37
N LYS A 108 -1.73 -20.06 0.07
CA LYS A 108 -1.16 -21.15 0.85
C LYS A 108 -0.88 -20.68 2.28
N ALA A 109 -0.24 -19.52 2.45
CA ALA A 109 0.06 -18.98 3.77
C ALA A 109 -1.23 -18.64 4.55
N TRP A 110 -2.23 -18.05 3.90
CA TRP A 110 -3.54 -17.80 4.48
C TRP A 110 -4.19 -19.08 5.02
N LYS A 111 -4.24 -20.13 4.21
CA LYS A 111 -4.81 -21.43 4.64
C LYS A 111 -4.06 -22.04 5.81
N GLN A 112 -2.75 -21.87 5.89
CA GLN A 112 -1.94 -22.31 7.04
C GLN A 112 -2.24 -21.52 8.32
N GLN A 113 -2.77 -20.29 8.18
CA GLN A 113 -3.20 -19.45 9.30
C GLN A 113 -4.68 -19.61 9.63
N SER A 114 -5.42 -20.50 8.94
CA SER A 114 -6.85 -20.73 9.19
C SER A 114 -7.12 -21.07 10.66
N GLY A 115 -8.00 -20.29 11.30
CA GLY A 115 -8.26 -20.38 12.74
C GLY A 115 -7.23 -19.73 13.65
N SER A 116 -6.21 -19.06 13.08
CA SER A 116 -5.26 -18.23 13.84
C SER A 116 -5.80 -16.83 14.09
N ASP A 117 -5.00 -16.05 14.80
CA ASP A 117 -5.26 -14.65 15.15
C ASP A 117 -4.81 -13.64 14.07
N VAL A 118 -4.26 -14.08 12.93
CA VAL A 118 -3.74 -13.21 11.86
C VAL A 118 -4.72 -13.13 10.71
N LEU A 119 -5.08 -11.91 10.31
CA LEU A 119 -5.90 -11.64 9.13
C LEU A 119 -5.01 -11.35 7.91
N PHE A 120 -5.37 -11.87 6.74
CA PHE A 120 -4.84 -11.43 5.45
C PHE A 120 -5.85 -10.51 4.79
N LEU A 121 -5.40 -9.42 4.21
CA LEU A 121 -6.23 -8.47 3.47
C LEU A 121 -5.56 -8.10 2.16
N GLY A 122 -6.21 -8.44 1.05
CA GLY A 122 -5.80 -7.96 -0.26
C GLY A 122 -6.35 -6.55 -0.50
N LEU A 123 -5.52 -5.64 -0.98
CA LEU A 123 -5.93 -4.32 -1.42
C LEU A 123 -5.73 -4.23 -2.91
N ASP A 124 -6.85 -4.33 -3.63
CA ASP A 124 -6.92 -4.15 -5.08
C ASP A 124 -6.75 -2.68 -5.46
N ALA A 125 -5.79 -2.39 -6.32
CA ALA A 125 -5.36 -1.05 -6.64
C ALA A 125 -5.41 -0.77 -8.15
N GLN A 126 -5.97 0.38 -8.55
CA GLN A 126 -5.99 0.83 -9.95
C GLN A 126 -6.59 -0.19 -10.94
N ASP A 127 -7.62 -0.88 -10.54
CA ASP A 127 -8.18 -1.98 -11.31
C ASP A 127 -9.67 -1.79 -11.62
N ALA A 128 -10.19 -2.50 -12.60
CA ALA A 128 -11.62 -2.64 -12.80
C ALA A 128 -12.18 -3.68 -11.82
N ARG A 129 -13.35 -3.40 -11.23
CA ARG A 129 -13.96 -4.29 -10.21
C ARG A 129 -14.18 -5.72 -10.73
N GLU A 130 -14.54 -5.87 -12.00
CA GLU A 130 -14.78 -7.16 -12.63
C GLU A 130 -13.47 -7.93 -12.80
N ASP A 131 -12.43 -7.29 -13.35
CA ASP A 131 -11.10 -7.89 -13.55
C ASP A 131 -10.49 -8.33 -12.22
N ALA A 132 -10.65 -7.52 -11.16
CA ALA A 132 -10.21 -7.86 -9.82
C ALA A 132 -10.95 -9.10 -9.26
N ARG A 133 -12.27 -9.21 -9.46
CA ARG A 133 -13.04 -10.39 -9.05
C ARG A 133 -12.66 -11.64 -9.83
N ASP A 134 -12.43 -11.50 -11.12
CA ASP A 134 -11.98 -12.59 -11.98
C ASP A 134 -10.61 -13.10 -11.55
N PHE A 135 -9.70 -12.20 -11.18
CA PHE A 135 -8.41 -12.56 -10.61
C PHE A 135 -8.57 -13.36 -9.30
N ILE A 136 -9.36 -12.87 -8.34
CA ILE A 136 -9.63 -13.57 -7.08
C ILE A 136 -10.16 -14.99 -7.34
N SER A 137 -11.12 -15.10 -8.25
CA SER A 137 -11.73 -16.40 -8.66
C SER A 137 -10.72 -17.30 -9.36
N GLN A 138 -9.95 -16.78 -10.32
CA GLN A 138 -8.96 -17.53 -11.11
C GLN A 138 -7.87 -18.14 -10.23
N PHE A 139 -7.40 -17.41 -9.22
CA PHE A 139 -6.34 -17.88 -8.31
C PHE A 139 -6.90 -18.59 -7.07
N GLY A 140 -8.23 -18.61 -6.90
CA GLY A 140 -8.90 -19.26 -5.77
C GLY A 140 -8.53 -18.61 -4.45
N LEU A 141 -8.38 -17.28 -4.41
CA LEU A 141 -8.04 -16.53 -3.21
C LEU A 141 -9.23 -16.54 -2.25
N THR A 142 -9.00 -17.00 -1.02
CA THR A 142 -10.06 -17.16 -0.01
C THR A 142 -9.94 -16.19 1.16
N PHE A 143 -8.91 -15.35 1.21
CA PHE A 143 -8.83 -14.24 2.16
C PHE A 143 -9.64 -13.02 1.68
N PRO A 144 -9.99 -12.08 2.57
CA PRO A 144 -10.78 -10.90 2.22
C PRO A 144 -10.00 -9.89 1.36
N HIS A 145 -10.76 -9.12 0.58
CA HIS A 145 -10.21 -8.07 -0.28
C HIS A 145 -11.02 -6.77 -0.19
N VAL A 146 -10.32 -5.63 -0.19
CA VAL A 146 -10.86 -4.28 -0.35
C VAL A 146 -10.36 -3.65 -1.64
N ARG A 147 -10.94 -2.52 -2.06
CA ARG A 147 -10.61 -1.88 -3.33
C ARG A 147 -10.31 -0.40 -3.18
N ASP A 148 -9.15 0.04 -3.71
CA ASP A 148 -8.73 1.44 -3.86
C ASP A 148 -8.64 1.85 -5.35
N PRO A 149 -9.72 2.34 -5.96
CA PRO A 149 -9.71 2.74 -7.36
C PRO A 149 -8.94 4.06 -7.60
N GLY A 150 -8.71 4.85 -6.55
CA GLY A 150 -8.20 6.22 -6.64
C GLY A 150 -6.72 6.40 -6.35
N ASN A 151 -6.02 5.37 -5.93
CA ASN A 151 -4.59 5.39 -5.53
C ASN A 151 -4.26 6.25 -4.30
N ASP A 152 -5.24 6.71 -3.55
CA ASP A 152 -4.97 7.53 -2.38
C ASP A 152 -4.31 6.74 -1.27
N THR A 153 -4.75 5.49 -1.09
CA THR A 153 -4.16 4.55 -0.13
C THR A 153 -2.73 4.19 -0.53
N GLN A 154 -2.48 3.87 -1.81
CA GLN A 154 -1.13 3.60 -2.30
C GLN A 154 -0.16 4.74 -2.01
N ARG A 155 -0.56 5.99 -2.30
CA ARG A 155 0.28 7.17 -2.03
C ARG A 155 0.54 7.36 -0.55
N ALA A 156 -0.49 7.19 0.29
CA ALA A 156 -0.35 7.31 1.75
C ALA A 156 0.62 6.27 2.33
N TRP A 157 0.62 5.06 1.78
CA TRP A 157 1.48 3.95 2.20
C TRP A 157 2.88 3.97 1.59
N GLY A 158 3.12 4.83 0.61
CA GLY A 158 4.41 4.91 -0.07
C GLY A 158 4.64 3.81 -1.10
N VAL A 159 3.58 3.11 -1.54
CA VAL A 159 3.67 2.03 -2.54
C VAL A 159 4.23 2.56 -3.84
N THR A 160 5.32 1.97 -4.30
CA THR A 160 6.06 2.38 -5.50
C THR A 160 5.77 1.51 -6.72
N GLY A 161 5.31 0.30 -6.47
CA GLY A 161 4.93 -0.68 -7.50
C GLY A 161 4.10 -1.81 -6.90
N LEU A 162 3.71 -2.76 -7.73
CA LEU A 162 2.93 -3.90 -7.29
C LEU A 162 3.67 -5.20 -7.64
N PRO A 163 3.61 -6.20 -6.76
CA PRO A 163 2.99 -6.18 -5.44
C PRO A 163 3.86 -5.54 -4.37
N GLU A 164 3.26 -5.15 -3.25
CA GLU A 164 3.95 -4.83 -2.00
C GLU A 164 3.14 -5.39 -0.83
N THR A 165 3.85 -5.94 0.17
CA THR A 165 3.20 -6.58 1.34
C THR A 165 3.67 -5.95 2.63
N TYR A 166 2.73 -5.45 3.43
CA TYR A 166 2.97 -4.85 4.74
C TYR A 166 2.49 -5.78 5.85
N PHE A 167 3.26 -5.84 6.92
CA PHE A 167 2.91 -6.58 8.13
C PHE A 167 2.59 -5.58 9.24
N ILE A 168 1.41 -5.72 9.85
CA ILE A 168 0.84 -4.76 10.78
C ILE A 168 0.54 -5.48 12.09
N ALA A 169 1.05 -4.95 13.19
CA ALA A 169 0.78 -5.48 14.52
C ALA A 169 -0.65 -5.15 15.00
N ALA A 170 -1.11 -5.83 16.04
CA ALA A 170 -2.44 -5.66 16.59
C ALA A 170 -2.74 -4.21 17.07
N ASP A 171 -1.72 -3.47 17.47
CA ASP A 171 -1.85 -2.04 17.83
C ASP A 171 -2.01 -1.10 16.63
N GLY A 172 -1.89 -1.63 15.40
CA GLY A 172 -1.97 -0.89 14.15
C GLY A 172 -0.64 -0.28 13.69
N SER A 173 0.49 -0.70 14.25
CA SER A 173 1.82 -0.29 13.80
C SER A 173 2.31 -1.18 12.67
N VAL A 174 2.92 -0.59 11.62
CA VAL A 174 3.66 -1.34 10.59
C VAL A 174 4.96 -1.83 11.21
N VAL A 175 5.20 -3.14 11.10
CA VAL A 175 6.35 -3.84 11.67
C VAL A 175 7.24 -4.50 10.62
N GLY A 176 6.80 -4.55 9.38
CA GLY A 176 7.57 -5.11 8.26
C GLY A 176 6.97 -4.73 6.92
N HIS A 177 7.81 -4.72 5.89
CA HIS A 177 7.44 -4.41 4.52
C HIS A 177 8.27 -5.23 3.54
N VAL A 178 7.63 -5.80 2.53
CA VAL A 178 8.29 -6.48 1.41
C VAL A 178 7.91 -5.77 0.13
N ILE A 179 8.89 -5.27 -0.60
CA ILE A 179 8.76 -4.58 -1.88
C ILE A 179 8.95 -5.60 -3.00
N GLY A 180 7.94 -5.81 -3.83
CA GLY A 180 7.90 -6.85 -4.84
C GLY A 180 7.26 -8.14 -4.33
N THR A 181 7.41 -9.23 -5.08
CA THR A 181 6.80 -10.53 -4.73
C THR A 181 7.34 -11.08 -3.42
N VAL A 182 6.44 -11.52 -2.56
CA VAL A 182 6.77 -12.11 -1.27
C VAL A 182 6.92 -13.64 -1.37
N ASP A 183 7.87 -14.20 -0.64
CA ASP A 183 8.08 -15.65 -0.53
C ASP A 183 7.59 -16.25 0.80
N ASP A 184 7.60 -17.60 0.90
CA ASP A 184 7.18 -18.33 2.11
C ASP A 184 8.02 -17.95 3.35
N GLY A 185 9.30 -17.60 3.20
CA GLY A 185 10.18 -17.19 4.29
C GLY A 185 9.82 -15.82 4.82
N GLN A 186 9.71 -14.84 3.92
CA GLN A 186 9.34 -13.47 4.23
C GLN A 186 7.93 -13.39 4.85
N LEU A 187 6.96 -14.19 4.34
CA LEU A 187 5.62 -14.29 4.95
C LEU A 187 5.69 -14.83 6.37
N ARG A 188 6.44 -15.90 6.61
CA ARG A 188 6.59 -16.47 7.95
C ARG A 188 7.18 -15.45 8.92
N ASP A 189 8.27 -14.79 8.54
CA ASP A 189 8.98 -13.85 9.40
C ASP A 189 8.17 -12.57 9.64
N GLY A 190 7.48 -12.04 8.61
CA GLY A 190 6.58 -10.91 8.72
C GLY A 190 5.34 -11.21 9.57
N ILE A 191 4.74 -12.39 9.45
CA ILE A 191 3.64 -12.84 10.32
C ILE A 191 4.10 -12.92 11.79
N ALA A 192 5.30 -13.45 12.04
CA ALA A 192 5.86 -13.49 13.39
C ALA A 192 6.10 -12.08 13.96
N ALA A 193 6.55 -11.15 13.13
CA ALA A 193 6.68 -9.74 13.48
C ALA A 193 5.32 -9.11 13.82
N ALA A 194 4.29 -9.31 12.97
CA ALA A 194 2.94 -8.80 13.20
C ALA A 194 2.34 -9.29 14.52
N ARG A 195 2.55 -10.56 14.87
CA ARG A 195 2.11 -11.15 16.14
C ARG A 195 2.85 -10.58 17.35
N SER A 196 4.15 -10.39 17.22
CA SER A 196 4.99 -9.94 18.34
C SER A 196 4.99 -8.44 18.54
N GLY A 197 4.55 -7.65 17.55
CA GLY A 197 4.65 -6.20 17.51
C GLY A 197 6.10 -5.69 17.40
N ARG A 198 7.07 -6.58 17.08
CA ARG A 198 8.48 -6.21 16.91
C ARG A 198 8.84 -6.06 15.44
N PRO A 199 9.60 -5.01 15.06
CA PRO A 199 9.92 -4.77 13.66
C PRO A 199 10.75 -5.91 13.06
N ALA A 200 10.36 -6.34 11.86
CA ALA A 200 11.16 -7.22 11.00
C ALA A 200 12.00 -6.42 9.99
N GLY A 201 11.68 -5.12 9.83
CA GLY A 201 12.34 -4.25 8.85
C GLY A 201 11.63 -4.20 7.50
N ALA A 202 12.28 -3.51 6.54
CA ALA A 202 11.91 -3.53 5.13
C ALA A 202 12.83 -4.50 4.38
N ASP A 203 12.27 -5.30 3.48
CA ASP A 203 13.01 -6.30 2.71
C ASP A 203 12.68 -6.17 1.22
N GLN A 204 13.62 -6.57 0.38
CA GLN A 204 13.43 -6.64 -1.07
C GLN A 204 12.90 -8.03 -1.41
N GLY A 205 11.71 -8.05 -1.98
CA GLY A 205 11.12 -9.24 -2.57
C GLY A 205 11.61 -9.49 -3.99
N GLY A 206 10.82 -10.24 -4.75
CA GLY A 206 11.09 -10.52 -6.14
C GLY A 206 10.66 -9.40 -7.10
N GLU A 207 10.11 -9.79 -8.25
CA GLU A 207 9.71 -8.84 -9.31
C GLU A 207 8.57 -7.90 -8.85
N GLN A 208 8.63 -6.66 -9.31
CA GLN A 208 7.66 -5.61 -9.03
C GLN A 208 7.27 -4.88 -10.32
N ARG A 209 6.00 -4.49 -10.45
CA ARG A 209 5.54 -3.63 -11.54
C ARG A 209 5.27 -2.22 -11.03
N PRO A 210 5.88 -1.17 -11.61
CA PRO A 210 5.62 0.22 -11.21
C PRO A 210 4.14 0.60 -11.36
N VAL A 211 3.60 1.32 -10.38
CA VAL A 211 2.26 1.93 -10.46
C VAL A 211 2.32 3.17 -11.35
N LYS A 212 1.29 3.41 -12.16
CA LYS A 212 1.23 4.53 -13.11
C LYS A 212 0.55 5.75 -12.51
#